data_e77cabca426ed8859f2112edbe108cb2
#
_entry.id   e77cabca426ed8859f2112edbe108cb2
#
_cell.length_a   1.000
_cell.length_b   1.000
_cell.length_c   1.000
_cell.angle_alpha   90.00
_cell.angle_beta   90.00
_cell.angle_gamma   90.00
#
_symmetry.space_group_name_H-M   'P 1'
#
loop_
_entity.id
_entity.type
_entity.pdbx_description
1 polymer ?
#
loop_
_entity_poly.entity_id
_entity_poly.type
_entity_poly.pdbx_seq_one_letter_code
_entity_poly.pdbx_strand_id
1 'polypeptide(L)'
;MMEIRNLEGKYGFMKPLSSFAMKYIKSPYFKMNDAFVMLSSFKTNRYLLDELNNFDAEKTIHYECPVFYLCGRLDWQVPSVLVEEYFNLVEAPKKNIYFVEDGSHTLDIDNPKDFHTKLELIVKEINN
;
A
#
# COMPACT_ATOMS: atom_id res chain seq x y z
N MET A 1 -8.51 13.46 10.78
CA MET A 1 -8.06 12.59 9.65
C MET A 1 -7.92 13.35 8.33
N MET A 2 -8.89 14.16 7.89
CA MET A 2 -8.78 14.99 6.65
C MET A 2 -7.65 16.02 6.73
N GLU A 3 -7.40 16.64 7.87
CA GLU A 3 -6.31 17.61 8.06
C GLU A 3 -4.93 16.98 7.90
N ILE A 4 -4.74 15.77 8.42
CA ILE A 4 -3.48 15.03 8.28
C ILE A 4 -3.22 14.73 6.80
N ARG A 5 -4.21 14.23 6.07
CA ARG A 5 -4.08 13.96 4.62
C ARG A 5 -3.81 15.22 3.78
N ASN A 6 -4.37 16.34 4.18
CA ASN A 6 -4.08 17.63 3.52
C ASN A 6 -2.63 18.08 3.78
N LEU A 7 -2.10 17.84 4.99
CA LEU A 7 -0.71 18.10 5.31
C LEU A 7 0.23 17.16 4.55
N GLU A 8 -0.07 15.87 4.50
CA GLU A 8 0.68 14.88 3.71
C GLU A 8 0.76 15.29 2.23
N GLY A 9 -0.38 15.72 1.64
CA GLY A 9 -0.41 16.23 0.28
C GLY A 9 0.40 17.54 0.08
N LYS A 10 0.38 18.43 1.08
CA LYS A 10 1.12 19.68 1.05
C LYS A 10 2.64 19.49 1.10
N TYR A 11 3.09 18.48 1.84
CA TYR A 11 4.52 18.18 2.01
C TYR A 11 5.02 17.08 1.06
N GLY A 12 4.19 16.63 0.11
CA GLY A 12 4.59 15.66 -0.91
C GLY A 12 4.64 14.21 -0.44
N PHE A 13 4.15 13.90 0.77
CA PHE A 13 4.11 12.54 1.31
C PHE A 13 2.98 11.70 0.73
N MET A 14 2.04 12.32 0.05
CA MET A 14 0.97 11.68 -0.70
C MET A 14 0.47 12.63 -1.79
N LYS A 15 0.01 12.08 -2.92
CA LYS A 15 -0.67 12.89 -3.93
C LYS A 15 -2.01 13.43 -3.42
N PRO A 16 -2.44 14.64 -3.85
CA PRO A 16 -3.71 15.19 -3.44
C PRO A 16 -4.88 14.25 -3.73
N LEU A 17 -5.85 14.20 -2.84
CA LEU A 17 -7.04 13.35 -2.97
C LEU A 17 -7.76 13.57 -4.32
N SER A 18 -7.71 14.80 -4.86
CA SER A 18 -8.26 15.13 -6.16
C SER A 18 -7.67 14.33 -7.33
N SER A 19 -6.38 13.98 -7.27
CA SER A 19 -5.73 13.18 -8.32
C SER A 19 -6.25 11.74 -8.34
N PHE A 20 -6.57 11.18 -7.16
CA PHE A 20 -7.20 9.86 -7.03
C PHE A 20 -8.64 9.89 -7.50
N ALA A 21 -9.41 10.88 -7.04
CA ALA A 21 -10.82 11.03 -7.42
C ALA A 21 -10.99 11.10 -8.94
N MET A 22 -10.14 11.84 -9.63
CA MET A 22 -10.18 11.94 -11.09
C MET A 22 -9.84 10.64 -11.80
N LYS A 23 -8.86 9.88 -11.31
CA LYS A 23 -8.53 8.56 -11.86
C LYS A 23 -9.66 7.56 -11.61
N TYR A 24 -10.23 7.59 -10.41
CA TYR A 24 -11.32 6.71 -10.03
C TYR A 24 -12.58 6.95 -10.88
N ILE A 25 -12.99 8.22 -11.04
CA ILE A 25 -14.15 8.61 -11.85
C ILE A 25 -13.97 8.23 -13.34
N LYS A 26 -12.73 8.30 -13.85
CA LYS A 26 -12.41 7.91 -15.24
C LYS A 26 -12.27 6.41 -15.44
N SER A 27 -12.31 5.61 -14.39
CA SER A 27 -12.24 4.16 -14.49
C SER A 27 -13.48 3.60 -15.20
N PRO A 28 -13.35 2.67 -16.16
CA PRO A 28 -14.49 2.02 -16.80
C PRO A 28 -15.33 1.18 -15.82
N TYR A 29 -14.79 0.91 -14.64
CA TYR A 29 -15.47 0.15 -13.58
C TYR A 29 -16.15 1.03 -12.54
N PHE A 30 -16.02 2.37 -12.67
CA PHE A 30 -16.62 3.31 -11.71
C PHE A 30 -18.14 3.25 -11.73
N LYS A 31 -18.74 3.10 -10.56
CA LYS A 31 -20.18 3.22 -10.34
C LYS A 31 -20.44 4.27 -9.26
N MET A 32 -21.46 5.12 -9.46
CA MET A 32 -21.83 6.14 -8.46
C MET A 32 -22.12 5.55 -7.08
N ASN A 33 -22.65 4.33 -7.04
CA ASN A 33 -22.91 3.65 -5.78
C ASN A 33 -21.61 3.36 -4.99
N ASP A 34 -20.50 3.09 -5.67
CA ASP A 34 -19.21 2.83 -5.03
C ASP A 34 -18.67 4.07 -4.32
N ALA A 35 -18.95 5.26 -4.85
CA ALA A 35 -18.61 6.52 -4.19
C ALA A 35 -19.33 6.67 -2.84
N PHE A 36 -20.62 6.31 -2.77
CA PHE A 36 -21.38 6.34 -1.52
C PHE A 36 -20.86 5.29 -0.53
N VAL A 37 -20.51 4.10 -1.00
CA VAL A 37 -19.90 3.05 -0.16
C VAL A 37 -18.57 3.51 0.38
N MET A 38 -17.69 4.13 -0.41
CA MET A 38 -16.43 4.70 0.05
C MET A 38 -16.63 5.76 1.16
N LEU A 39 -17.58 6.67 0.98
CA LEU A 39 -17.87 7.71 1.97
C LEU A 39 -18.42 7.14 3.29
N SER A 40 -19.13 6.02 3.21
CA SER A 40 -19.69 5.31 4.39
C SER A 40 -18.75 4.26 4.99
N SER A 41 -17.60 3.98 4.36
CA SER A 41 -16.71 2.87 4.71
C SER A 41 -16.28 2.87 6.18
N PHE A 42 -15.99 4.03 6.76
CA PHE A 42 -15.64 4.15 8.18
C PHE A 42 -16.77 3.70 9.10
N LYS A 43 -18.03 4.01 8.75
CA LYS A 43 -19.20 3.57 9.53
C LYS A 43 -19.43 2.07 9.36
N THR A 44 -19.30 1.59 8.14
CA THR A 44 -19.53 0.18 7.78
C THR A 44 -18.47 -0.74 8.39
N ASN A 45 -17.20 -0.31 8.43
CA ASN A 45 -16.09 -1.14 8.91
C ASN A 45 -15.74 -0.90 10.39
N ARG A 46 -16.56 -0.13 11.12
CA ARG A 46 -16.29 0.21 12.51
C ARG A 46 -16.11 -1.02 13.41
N TYR A 47 -16.84 -2.09 13.13
CA TYR A 47 -16.78 -3.33 13.91
C TYR A 47 -15.44 -4.08 13.75
N LEU A 48 -14.65 -3.77 12.71
CA LEU A 48 -13.32 -4.35 12.50
C LEU A 48 -12.23 -3.65 13.31
N LEU A 49 -12.51 -2.47 13.91
CA LEU A 49 -11.49 -1.67 14.58
C LEU A 49 -10.88 -2.40 15.78
N ASP A 50 -11.68 -3.15 16.53
CA ASP A 50 -11.19 -3.89 17.70
C ASP A 50 -10.26 -5.03 17.26
N GLU A 51 -10.59 -5.73 16.18
CA GLU A 51 -9.73 -6.77 15.61
C GLU A 51 -8.44 -6.19 15.01
N LEU A 52 -8.54 -5.06 14.29
CA LEU A 52 -7.37 -4.37 13.75
C LEU A 52 -6.43 -3.87 14.85
N ASN A 53 -6.98 -3.34 15.95
CA ASN A 53 -6.18 -2.86 17.08
C ASN A 53 -5.48 -4.00 17.85
N ASN A 54 -6.00 -5.22 17.77
CA ASN A 54 -5.42 -6.40 18.40
C ASN A 54 -4.58 -7.24 17.43
N PHE A 55 -4.57 -6.87 16.14
CA PHE A 55 -3.77 -7.57 15.15
C PHE A 55 -2.29 -7.28 15.36
N ASP A 56 -1.52 -8.35 15.43
CA ASP A 56 -0.08 -8.33 15.60
C ASP A 56 0.57 -9.10 14.45
N ALA A 57 1.15 -8.37 13.50
CA ALA A 57 1.78 -8.97 12.33
C ALA A 57 2.98 -9.85 12.68
N GLU A 58 3.71 -9.54 13.77
CA GLU A 58 4.89 -10.28 14.19
C GLU A 58 4.57 -11.71 14.66
N LYS A 59 3.30 -12.01 14.94
CA LYS A 59 2.83 -13.37 15.23
C LYS A 59 2.66 -14.24 13.99
N THR A 60 2.69 -13.65 12.80
CA THR A 60 2.49 -14.36 11.53
C THR A 60 3.69 -14.12 10.63
N ILE A 61 4.78 -14.81 10.91
CA ILE A 61 6.05 -14.65 10.19
C ILE A 61 6.41 -15.84 9.28
N HIS A 62 5.73 -16.98 9.43
CA HIS A 62 5.99 -18.19 8.64
C HIS A 62 5.03 -18.26 7.45
N TYR A 63 5.60 -18.35 6.26
CA TYR A 63 4.85 -18.48 5.01
C TYR A 63 5.34 -19.71 4.23
N GLU A 64 4.42 -20.48 3.70
CA GLU A 64 4.71 -21.66 2.86
C GLU A 64 4.89 -21.29 1.38
N CYS A 65 4.65 -20.04 1.03
CA CYS A 65 4.78 -19.53 -0.34
C CYS A 65 5.86 -18.44 -0.42
N PRO A 66 6.37 -18.13 -1.62
CA PRO A 66 7.25 -16.99 -1.83
C PRO A 66 6.58 -15.68 -1.41
N VAL A 67 7.34 -14.81 -0.73
CA VAL A 67 6.86 -13.52 -0.22
C VAL A 67 7.72 -12.39 -0.79
N PHE A 68 7.09 -11.46 -1.48
CA PHE A 68 7.73 -10.29 -2.06
C PHE A 68 7.06 -9.02 -1.57
N TYR A 69 7.87 -8.09 -1.09
CA TYR A 69 7.41 -6.76 -0.68
C TYR A 69 7.80 -5.74 -1.75
N LEU A 70 6.87 -4.85 -2.07
CA LEU A 70 7.10 -3.71 -2.94
C LEU A 70 6.66 -2.45 -2.20
N CYS A 71 7.62 -1.61 -1.80
CA CYS A 71 7.42 -0.52 -0.86
C CYS A 71 7.86 0.81 -1.45
N GLY A 72 7.18 1.89 -1.06
CA GLY A 72 7.61 3.25 -1.35
C GLY A 72 8.59 3.75 -0.29
N ARG A 73 9.72 4.34 -0.69
CA ARG A 73 10.67 4.95 0.26
C ARG A 73 10.09 6.15 0.99
N LEU A 74 9.16 6.85 0.37
CA LEU A 74 8.49 8.02 0.91
C LEU A 74 7.13 7.70 1.53
N ASP A 75 6.85 6.42 1.81
CA ASP A 75 5.61 6.02 2.47
C ASP A 75 5.68 6.33 3.97
N TRP A 76 4.88 7.31 4.38
CA TRP A 76 4.74 7.71 5.79
C TRP A 76 3.50 7.13 6.47
N GLN A 77 2.62 6.49 5.72
CA GLN A 77 1.50 5.75 6.30
C GLN A 77 1.94 4.36 6.77
N VAL A 78 2.80 3.71 5.97
CA VAL A 78 3.46 2.45 6.31
C VAL A 78 4.96 2.65 6.09
N PRO A 79 5.67 3.21 7.07
CA PRO A 79 7.08 3.55 6.93
C PRO A 79 7.94 2.37 6.49
N SER A 80 8.71 2.57 5.42
CA SER A 80 9.52 1.50 4.82
C SER A 80 10.50 0.85 5.81
N VAL A 81 10.97 1.58 6.80
CA VAL A 81 11.84 1.04 7.85
C VAL A 81 11.13 -0.03 8.69
N LEU A 82 9.86 0.19 9.05
CA LEU A 82 9.07 -0.80 9.79
C LEU A 82 8.76 -2.03 8.93
N VAL A 83 8.57 -1.83 7.62
CA VAL A 83 8.38 -2.94 6.68
C VAL A 83 9.68 -3.76 6.56
N GLU A 84 10.84 -3.11 6.52
CA GLU A 84 12.14 -3.79 6.52
C GLU A 84 12.36 -4.59 7.81
N GLU A 85 12.02 -4.01 8.97
CA GLU A 85 12.11 -4.71 10.26
C GLU A 85 11.25 -5.96 10.27
N TYR A 86 9.98 -5.85 9.88
CA TYR A 86 9.08 -7.00 9.76
C TYR A 86 9.56 -8.01 8.71
N PHE A 87 10.01 -7.55 7.54
CA PHE A 87 10.55 -8.41 6.48
C PHE A 87 11.72 -9.28 6.95
N ASN A 88 12.55 -8.74 7.85
CA ASN A 88 13.68 -9.50 8.41
C ASN A 88 13.20 -10.68 9.28
N LEU A 89 12.06 -10.53 9.96
CA LEU A 89 11.45 -11.59 10.76
C LEU A 89 10.74 -12.66 9.90
N VAL A 90 10.26 -12.28 8.72
CA VAL A 90 9.51 -13.19 7.83
C VAL A 90 10.37 -14.38 7.44
N GLU A 91 9.80 -15.57 7.52
CA GLU A 91 10.35 -16.83 7.04
C GLU A 91 9.49 -17.33 5.88
N ALA A 92 10.12 -17.53 4.73
CA ALA A 92 9.48 -17.99 3.51
C ALA A 92 10.47 -18.77 2.64
N PRO A 93 10.02 -19.69 1.76
CA PRO A 93 10.89 -20.44 0.86
C PRO A 93 11.73 -19.54 -0.05
N LYS A 94 11.17 -18.39 -0.41
CA LYS A 94 11.82 -17.32 -1.16
C LYS A 94 11.24 -16.00 -0.70
N LYS A 95 12.07 -15.02 -0.39
CA LYS A 95 11.61 -13.67 -0.04
C LYS A 95 12.53 -12.60 -0.60
N ASN A 96 11.95 -11.48 -1.00
CA ASN A 96 12.71 -10.30 -1.40
C ASN A 96 11.90 -9.04 -1.12
N ILE A 97 12.58 -7.89 -1.01
CA ILE A 97 11.98 -6.59 -0.83
C ILE A 97 12.52 -5.61 -1.87
N TYR A 98 11.64 -4.88 -2.51
CA TYR A 98 11.94 -3.87 -3.51
C TYR A 98 11.42 -2.52 -3.10
N PHE A 99 12.16 -1.47 -3.44
CA PHE A 99 11.78 -0.10 -3.14
C PHE A 99 11.59 0.72 -4.40
N VAL A 100 10.50 1.48 -4.43
CA VAL A 100 10.28 2.57 -5.37
C VAL A 100 10.75 3.85 -4.68
N GLU A 101 11.88 4.39 -5.10
CA GLU A 101 12.58 5.46 -4.37
C GLU A 101 11.75 6.75 -4.23
N ASP A 102 11.04 7.13 -5.31
CA ASP A 102 10.16 8.30 -5.32
C ASP A 102 8.68 7.92 -5.04
N GLY A 103 8.43 6.71 -4.55
CA GLY A 103 7.10 6.20 -4.25
C GLY A 103 6.66 6.53 -2.84
N SER A 104 5.43 7.01 -2.69
CA SER A 104 4.73 7.13 -1.41
C SER A 104 3.82 5.90 -1.19
N HIS A 105 2.76 6.03 -0.38
CA HIS A 105 1.76 4.99 -0.17
C HIS A 105 1.06 4.52 -1.45
N THR A 106 1.12 5.32 -2.50
CA THR A 106 0.51 5.06 -3.80
C THR A 106 1.55 4.97 -4.91
N LEU A 107 2.53 4.12 -4.69
CA LEU A 107 3.72 3.97 -5.53
C LEU A 107 3.41 3.69 -7.01
N ASP A 108 2.32 3.00 -7.32
CA ASP A 108 1.83 2.76 -8.69
C ASP A 108 1.36 4.04 -9.40
N ILE A 109 0.94 5.03 -8.62
CA ILE A 109 0.51 6.36 -9.11
C ILE A 109 1.68 7.34 -9.12
N ASP A 110 2.55 7.26 -8.11
CA ASP A 110 3.66 8.19 -7.92
C ASP A 110 4.75 7.97 -8.95
N ASN A 111 5.17 6.73 -9.12
CA ASN A 111 6.19 6.33 -10.08
C ASN A 111 5.79 5.02 -10.79
N PRO A 112 4.81 5.06 -11.71
CA PRO A 112 4.29 3.87 -12.39
C PRO A 112 5.37 3.12 -13.17
N LYS A 113 6.36 3.82 -13.71
CA LYS A 113 7.44 3.20 -14.47
C LYS A 113 8.32 2.32 -13.59
N ASP A 114 8.80 2.82 -12.47
CA ASP A 114 9.64 2.05 -11.56
C ASP A 114 8.82 0.96 -10.86
N PHE A 115 7.57 1.24 -10.49
CA PHE A 115 6.64 0.24 -9.98
C PHE A 115 6.53 -0.97 -10.92
N HIS A 116 6.26 -0.75 -12.21
CA HIS A 116 6.17 -1.82 -13.20
C HIS A 116 7.49 -2.56 -13.38
N THR A 117 8.62 -1.85 -13.40
CA THR A 117 9.95 -2.48 -13.50
C THR A 117 10.20 -3.43 -12.32
N LYS A 118 9.89 -3.01 -11.08
CA LYS A 118 10.04 -3.86 -9.90
C LYS A 118 9.07 -5.05 -9.92
N LEU A 119 7.83 -4.83 -10.36
CA LEU A 119 6.85 -5.90 -10.50
C LEU A 119 7.31 -6.97 -11.52
N GLU A 120 7.89 -6.56 -12.65
CA GLU A 120 8.47 -7.49 -13.63
C GLU A 120 9.64 -8.30 -13.04
N LEU A 121 10.48 -7.69 -12.20
CA LEU A 121 11.54 -8.41 -11.48
C LEU A 121 10.97 -9.48 -10.55
N ILE A 122 9.94 -9.13 -9.77
CA ILE A 122 9.24 -10.08 -8.89
C ILE A 122 8.69 -11.26 -9.71
N VAL A 123 7.99 -10.97 -10.81
CA VAL A 123 7.43 -12.03 -11.68
C VAL A 123 8.50 -12.95 -12.24
N LYS A 124 9.65 -12.39 -12.64
CA LYS A 124 10.80 -13.20 -13.10
C LYS A 124 11.37 -14.07 -11.98
N GLU A 125 11.47 -13.53 -10.77
CA GLU A 125 11.96 -14.30 -9.63
C GLU A 125 11.02 -15.44 -9.21
N ILE A 126 9.71 -15.25 -9.34
CA ILE A 126 8.72 -16.30 -9.03
C ILE A 126 8.83 -17.47 -10.02
N ASN A 127 9.17 -17.18 -11.28
CA ASN A 127 9.22 -18.18 -12.35
C ASN A 127 10.57 -18.91 -12.48
N ASN A 128 11.57 -18.50 -11.68
CA ASN A 128 12.89 -19.11 -11.58
C ASN A 128 13.06 -19.90 -10.27
#